data_eae89cae408e615aebcb1c1922c15955
#
_entry.id   eae89cae408e615aebcb1c1922c15955
#
_cell.length_a   1.000
_cell.length_b   1.000
_cell.length_c   1.000
_cell.angle_alpha   90.00
_cell.angle_beta   90.00
_cell.angle_gamma   90.00
#
_symmetry.space_group_name_H-M   'P 1'
#
loop_
_entity.id
_entity.type
_entity.pdbx_description
1 polymer ?
#
loop_
_entity_poly.entity_id
_entity_poly.type
_entity_poly.pdbx_seq_one_letter_code
_entity_poly.pdbx_strand_id
1 'polypeptide(L)' 'MKKRNRVFQKIENDYAEFKEEMTQLSPEEVFEYAYKIYSITEIYYILTNAYNYTSADVKTVLNFKGNFLEQVYQEWIDI' A
#
# COMPACT_ATOMS: atom_id res chain seq x y z
N MET A 1 -16.06 12.92 4.74
CA MET A 1 -15.44 12.71 6.00
C MET A 1 -13.96 12.90 5.92
N LYS A 2 -13.49 13.83 6.72
CA LYS A 2 -12.11 14.28 6.67
C LYS A 2 -11.10 13.17 6.97
N LYS A 3 -11.39 12.33 7.98
CA LYS A 3 -10.47 11.26 8.36
C LYS A 3 -10.35 10.20 7.26
N ARG A 4 -11.46 9.85 6.64
CA ARG A 4 -11.45 8.87 5.55
C ARG A 4 -10.65 9.39 4.35
N ASN A 5 -10.81 10.69 4.04
CA ASN A 5 -10.04 11.29 2.96
C ASN A 5 -8.55 11.26 3.25
N ARG A 6 -8.18 11.44 4.53
CA ARG A 6 -6.77 11.40 4.93
C ARG A 6 -6.20 9.99 4.82
N VAL A 7 -7.01 8.97 5.13
CA VAL A 7 -6.59 7.58 4.93
C VAL A 7 -6.31 7.33 3.45
N PHE A 8 -7.25 7.70 2.59
CA PHE A 8 -7.06 7.51 1.16
C PHE A 8 -5.86 8.29 0.66
N GLN A 9 -5.66 9.51 1.16
CA GLN A 9 -4.51 10.32 0.77
C GLN A 9 -3.20 9.61 1.16
N LYS A 10 -3.14 9.04 2.35
CA LYS A 10 -1.96 8.30 2.78
C LYS A 10 -1.73 7.07 1.90
N ILE A 11 -2.79 6.31 1.60
CA ILE A 11 -2.66 5.13 0.75
C ILE A 11 -2.18 5.52 -0.65
N GLU A 12 -2.73 6.61 -1.21
CA GLU A 12 -2.30 7.11 -2.51
C GLU A 12 -0.83 7.52 -2.50
N ASN A 13 -0.42 8.22 -1.45
CA ASN A 13 0.97 8.66 -1.33
C ASN A 13 1.91 7.45 -1.19
N ASP A 14 1.50 6.45 -0.41
CA ASP A 14 2.31 5.25 -0.22
C ASP A 14 2.44 4.47 -1.53
N TYR A 15 1.37 4.40 -2.31
CA TYR A 15 1.41 3.73 -3.59
C TYR A 15 2.29 4.48 -4.59
N ALA A 16 2.20 5.82 -4.61
CA ALA A 16 3.05 6.64 -5.46
C ALA A 16 4.53 6.44 -5.12
N GLU A 17 4.84 6.38 -3.83
CA GLU A 17 6.21 6.13 -3.37
C GLU A 17 6.71 4.77 -3.84
N PHE A 18 5.87 3.75 -3.70
CA PHE A 18 6.23 2.42 -4.16
C PHE A 18 6.48 2.39 -5.66
N LYS A 19 5.61 3.01 -6.45
CA LYS A 19 5.79 3.05 -7.90
C LYS A 19 7.08 3.76 -8.27
N GLU A 20 7.39 4.85 -7.57
CA GLU A 20 8.62 5.59 -7.82
C GLU A 20 9.84 4.69 -7.56
N GLU A 21 9.83 3.94 -6.48
CA GLU A 21 10.91 2.99 -6.20
C GLU A 21 11.06 1.95 -7.30
N MET A 22 9.93 1.44 -7.80
CA MET A 22 9.96 0.42 -8.83
C MET A 22 10.50 0.95 -10.16
N THR A 23 10.34 2.24 -10.43
CA THR A 23 10.88 2.83 -11.66
C THR A 23 12.40 2.94 -11.64
N GLN A 24 13.02 2.80 -10.48
CA GLN A 24 14.48 2.85 -10.35
C GLN A 24 15.13 1.49 -10.64
N LEU A 25 14.34 0.45 -10.77
CA LEU A 25 14.86 -0.90 -10.97
C LEU A 25 15.23 -1.14 -12.44
N SER A 26 16.23 -2.01 -12.65
CA SER A 26 16.53 -2.50 -13.99
C SER A 26 15.41 -3.44 -14.45
N PRO A 27 15.30 -3.72 -15.77
CA PRO A 27 14.29 -4.67 -16.24
C PRO A 27 14.39 -6.04 -15.56
N GLU A 28 15.59 -6.49 -15.27
CA GLU A 28 15.79 -7.78 -14.60
C GLU A 28 15.25 -7.75 -13.18
N GLU A 29 15.52 -6.65 -12.48
CA GLU A 29 15.01 -6.48 -11.11
C GLU A 29 13.48 -6.38 -11.09
N VAL A 30 12.89 -5.75 -12.11
CA VAL A 30 11.44 -5.69 -12.20
C VAL A 30 10.85 -7.10 -12.28
N PHE A 31 11.48 -7.99 -13.02
CA PHE A 31 11.05 -9.38 -13.07
C PHE A 31 11.07 -10.03 -11.70
N GLU A 32 12.13 -9.78 -10.93
CA GLU A 32 12.24 -10.34 -9.59
C GLU A 32 11.18 -9.82 -8.65
N TYR A 33 10.74 -8.58 -8.85
CA TYR A 33 9.74 -7.94 -8.01
C TYR A 33 8.32 -8.03 -8.57
N ALA A 34 8.13 -8.79 -9.66
CA ALA A 34 6.83 -8.83 -10.34
C ALA A 34 5.71 -9.25 -9.40
N TYR A 35 5.93 -10.26 -8.56
CA TYR A 35 4.91 -10.71 -7.62
C TYR A 35 4.57 -9.64 -6.60
N LYS A 36 5.60 -8.96 -6.08
CA LYS A 36 5.38 -7.88 -5.12
C LYS A 36 4.61 -6.73 -5.75
N ILE A 37 4.98 -6.36 -6.98
CA ILE A 37 4.29 -5.29 -7.71
C ILE A 37 2.81 -5.64 -7.86
N TYR A 38 2.52 -6.86 -8.30
CA TYR A 38 1.14 -7.32 -8.44
C TYR A 38 0.41 -7.28 -7.10
N SER A 39 1.03 -7.81 -6.06
CA SER A 39 0.39 -7.91 -4.75
C SER A 39 0.10 -6.53 -4.15
N ILE A 40 1.06 -5.61 -4.24
CA ILE A 40 0.86 -4.26 -3.70
C ILE A 40 -0.22 -3.51 -4.48
N THR A 41 -0.27 -3.72 -5.80
CA THR A 41 -1.33 -3.12 -6.62
C THR A 41 -2.70 -3.63 -6.18
N GLU A 42 -2.82 -4.94 -5.90
CA GLU A 42 -4.08 -5.52 -5.43
C GLU A 42 -4.44 -4.99 -4.04
N ILE A 43 -3.47 -4.89 -3.14
CA ILE A 43 -3.68 -4.32 -1.81
C ILE A 43 -4.19 -2.89 -1.92
N TYR A 44 -3.55 -2.10 -2.79
CA TYR A 44 -3.96 -0.72 -3.03
C TYR A 44 -5.42 -0.66 -3.49
N TYR A 45 -5.80 -1.52 -4.44
CA TYR A 45 -7.17 -1.56 -4.95
C TYR A 45 -8.17 -1.90 -3.85
N ILE A 46 -7.86 -2.91 -3.05
CA ILE A 46 -8.74 -3.32 -1.97
C ILE A 46 -8.91 -2.19 -0.96
N LEU A 47 -7.82 -1.56 -0.58
CA LEU A 47 -7.85 -0.51 0.45
C LEU A 47 -8.52 0.78 -0.02
N THR A 48 -8.58 1.01 -1.32
CA THR A 48 -9.22 2.23 -1.83
C THR A 48 -10.62 2.01 -2.37
N ASN A 49 -11.01 0.77 -2.65
CA ASN A 49 -12.31 0.50 -3.30
C ASN A 49 -13.21 -0.47 -2.56
N ALA A 50 -12.65 -1.42 -1.84
CA ALA A 50 -13.44 -2.54 -1.31
C ALA A 50 -13.42 -2.68 0.20
N TYR A 51 -12.47 -2.06 0.87
CA TYR A 51 -12.31 -2.26 2.29
C TYR A 51 -13.21 -1.31 3.10
N ASN A 52 -13.87 -1.86 4.11
CA ASN A 52 -14.70 -1.06 5.02
C ASN A 52 -13.90 -0.73 6.27
N TYR A 53 -13.53 0.53 6.40
CA TYR A 53 -12.69 0.98 7.52
C TYR A 53 -13.49 1.17 8.79
N THR A 54 -13.01 0.56 9.88
CA THR A 54 -13.50 0.88 11.22
C THR A 54 -12.73 2.08 11.74
N SER A 55 -13.17 2.64 12.87
CA SER A 55 -12.42 3.72 13.51
C SER A 55 -11.02 3.28 13.89
N ALA A 56 -10.88 2.03 14.35
CA ALA A 56 -9.58 1.50 14.70
C ALA A 56 -8.67 1.39 13.47
N ASP A 57 -9.24 0.96 12.35
CA ASP A 57 -8.47 0.87 11.10
C ASP A 57 -7.96 2.24 10.66
N VAL A 58 -8.81 3.25 10.74
CA VAL A 58 -8.42 4.62 10.37
C VAL A 58 -7.23 5.06 11.22
N LYS A 59 -7.29 4.84 12.53
CA LYS A 59 -6.20 5.21 13.41
C LYS A 59 -4.92 4.45 13.07
N THR A 60 -5.05 3.16 12.80
CA THR A 60 -3.90 2.33 12.47
C THR A 60 -3.18 2.87 11.23
N VAL A 61 -3.93 3.16 10.17
CA VAL A 61 -3.34 3.65 8.93
C VAL A 61 -2.71 5.01 9.12
N LEU A 62 -3.43 5.93 9.76
CA LEU A 62 -2.95 7.31 9.90
C LEU A 62 -1.76 7.43 10.85
N ASN A 63 -1.65 6.53 11.81
CA ASN A 63 -0.54 6.56 12.77
C ASN A 63 0.65 5.72 12.33
N PHE A 64 0.51 4.94 11.27
CA PHE A 64 1.61 4.11 10.80
C PHE A 64 2.70 4.98 10.19
N LYS A 65 3.92 4.80 10.65
CA LYS A 65 5.08 5.52 10.10
C LYS A 65 5.74 4.63 9.07
N GLY A 66 5.78 5.09 7.84
CA GLY A 66 6.32 4.35 6.74
C GLY A 66 5.25 3.99 5.73
N ASN A 67 5.59 3.11 4.81
CA ASN A 67 4.68 2.73 3.74
C ASN A 67 3.73 1.64 4.21
N PHE A 68 2.45 1.98 4.33
CA PHE A 68 1.46 1.06 4.85
C PHE A 68 1.21 -0.12 3.90
N LEU A 69 1.30 0.11 2.60
CA LEU A 69 1.13 -0.97 1.63
C LEU A 69 2.23 -2.02 1.77
N GLU A 70 3.46 -1.58 2.02
CA GLU A 70 4.57 -2.48 2.25
C GLU A 70 4.34 -3.30 3.51
N GLN A 71 3.80 -2.66 4.56
CA GLN A 71 3.52 -3.36 5.81
C GLN A 71 2.47 -4.46 5.61
N VAL A 72 1.39 -4.13 4.90
CA VAL A 72 0.34 -5.11 4.62
C VAL A 72 0.90 -6.26 3.79
N TYR A 73 1.74 -5.93 2.82
CA TYR A 73 2.36 -6.95 1.99
C TYR A 73 3.20 -7.92 2.84
N GLN A 74 4.00 -7.39 3.77
CA GLN A 74 4.81 -8.24 4.65
C GLN A 74 3.95 -9.18 5.48
N GLU A 75 2.84 -8.69 6.01
CA GLU A 75 1.92 -9.53 6.78
C GLU A 75 1.29 -10.59 5.91
N TRP A 76 1.01 -10.25 4.66
CA TRP A 76 0.36 -11.16 3.73
C TRP A 76 1.27 -12.32 3.36
N ILE A 77 2.55 -12.05 3.06
CA ILE A 77 3.46 -13.12 2.64
C ILE A 77 3.91 -14.01 3.79
N ASP A 78 3.74 -13.57 5.04
CA ASP A 78 4.11 -14.36 6.21
C ASP A 78 3.04 -15.40 6.56
N ILE A 79 1.94 -15.38 5.89
CA ILE A 79 0.89 -16.35 6.07
C ILE A 79 1.15 -17.56 5.18
#